data_0ea0cd24d86f5803c858780553c12df5
#
_entry.id   0ea0cd24d86f5803c858780553c12df5
#
_cell.length_a   1.000
_cell.length_b   1.000
_cell.length_c   1.000
_cell.angle_alpha   90.00
_cell.angle_beta   90.00
_cell.angle_gamma   90.00
#
_symmetry.space_group_name_H-M   'P 1'
#
loop_
_entity.id
_entity.type
_entity.pdbx_description
1 polymer ?
#
loop_
_entity_poly.entity_id
_entity_poly.type
_entity_poly.pdbx_seq_one_letter_code
_entity_poly.pdbx_strand_id
1 'polypeptide(L)'
;NGPNSLHGGIKGFSYQVFDYQVLDETSVEFHYVSKDGEEGYPGELDFKAIYSLEGDTLTMHYHATTSKDTLINITNHSYFNLSGKKENVYQHLLKVHADRFACIDPDGLPTGEIKDVKGTSFDFNEFAYIGDRVDNDDEQLQLGKGFDHPMIFNTKENQVELVHEKTGRKLTVSTTLPQAQIYTANYLDGRLGKYGQHYNARDAICIETVSYTHLTLPTI
;
A
#
# COMPACT_ATOMS: atom_id res chain seq x y z
N ASN A 1 -8.99 8.67 -12.03
CA ASN A 1 -8.33 7.99 -13.13
C ASN A 1 -9.34 7.65 -14.23
N GLY A 2 -9.57 8.59 -15.17
CA GLY A 2 -10.65 8.46 -16.12
C GLY A 2 -12.02 8.38 -15.44
N PRO A 3 -12.85 7.36 -15.76
CA PRO A 3 -14.15 7.17 -15.12
C PRO A 3 -14.05 6.49 -13.73
N ASN A 4 -12.84 6.14 -13.28
CA ASN A 4 -12.62 5.35 -12.09
C ASN A 4 -12.20 6.22 -10.89
N SER A 5 -12.63 5.85 -9.69
CA SER A 5 -12.14 6.46 -8.45
C SER A 5 -10.80 5.86 -8.07
N LEU A 6 -9.81 6.72 -7.81
CA LEU A 6 -8.49 6.37 -7.31
C LEU A 6 -8.21 7.17 -6.04
N HIS A 7 -7.66 6.54 -5.01
CA HIS A 7 -7.30 7.16 -3.72
C HIS A 7 -8.45 7.93 -3.06
N GLY A 8 -9.70 7.48 -3.22
CA GLY A 8 -10.89 8.11 -2.63
C GLY A 8 -11.40 9.32 -3.39
N GLY A 9 -10.97 9.56 -4.65
CA GLY A 9 -11.48 10.63 -5.49
C GLY A 9 -10.51 11.80 -5.69
N ILE A 10 -11.03 12.95 -6.11
CA ILE A 10 -10.22 14.14 -6.42
C ILE A 10 -9.69 14.79 -5.13
N LYS A 11 -10.50 14.81 -4.09
CA LYS A 11 -10.17 15.32 -2.76
C LYS A 11 -10.38 14.23 -1.70
N GLY A 12 -9.79 13.06 -1.93
CA GLY A 12 -9.84 11.94 -0.98
C GLY A 12 -9.20 12.28 0.37
N PHE A 13 -9.18 11.35 1.29
CA PHE A 13 -8.74 11.57 2.69
C PHE A 13 -7.32 12.14 2.83
N SER A 14 -6.44 11.90 1.86
CA SER A 14 -5.09 12.49 1.85
C SER A 14 -5.07 14.02 1.71
N TYR A 15 -6.18 14.65 1.31
CA TYR A 15 -6.34 16.10 1.20
C TYR A 15 -7.19 16.71 2.33
N GLN A 16 -7.73 15.89 3.21
CA GLN A 16 -8.56 16.36 4.32
C GLN A 16 -7.70 16.74 5.54
N VAL A 17 -8.19 17.69 6.29
CA VAL A 17 -7.60 18.04 7.59
C VAL A 17 -8.36 17.28 8.66
N PHE A 18 -7.67 16.42 9.36
CA PHE A 18 -8.22 15.63 10.44
C PHE A 18 -8.14 16.40 11.77
N ASP A 19 -9.16 16.30 12.57
CA ASP A 19 -9.04 16.58 13.99
C ASP A 19 -8.11 15.55 14.64
N TYR A 20 -7.46 15.91 15.75
CA TYR A 20 -6.61 14.97 16.45
C TYR A 20 -6.75 15.04 17.96
N GLN A 21 -6.52 13.92 18.60
CA GLN A 21 -6.43 13.82 20.06
C GLN A 21 -5.16 13.03 20.42
N VAL A 22 -4.30 13.59 21.24
CA VAL A 22 -3.20 12.86 21.88
C VAL A 22 -3.80 11.99 22.97
N LEU A 23 -3.67 10.67 22.85
CA LEU A 23 -4.22 9.71 23.80
C LEU A 23 -3.26 9.48 24.98
N ASP A 24 -1.96 9.39 24.67
CA ASP A 24 -0.87 9.25 25.64
C ASP A 24 0.46 9.73 25.00
N GLU A 25 1.62 9.43 25.63
CA GLU A 25 2.95 9.87 25.16
C GLU A 25 3.36 9.26 23.82
N THR A 26 2.75 8.14 23.42
CA THR A 26 3.13 7.36 22.23
C THR A 26 1.99 7.14 21.24
N SER A 27 0.80 7.64 21.56
CA SER A 27 -0.43 7.38 20.78
C SER A 27 -1.19 8.62 20.43
N VAL A 28 -1.70 8.69 19.20
CA VAL A 28 -2.54 9.77 18.69
C VAL A 28 -3.70 9.19 17.89
N GLU A 29 -4.90 9.73 18.10
CA GLU A 29 -6.08 9.48 17.27
C GLU A 29 -6.26 10.65 16.30
N PHE A 30 -6.48 10.32 15.03
CA PHE A 30 -6.96 11.24 14.01
C PHE A 30 -8.40 10.90 13.69
N HIS A 31 -9.25 11.94 13.59
CA HIS A 31 -10.67 11.79 13.37
C HIS A 31 -11.15 12.67 12.22
N TYR A 32 -11.98 12.10 11.36
CA TYR A 32 -12.60 12.81 10.25
C TYR A 32 -14.01 12.29 10.00
N VAL A 33 -14.96 13.20 9.82
CA VAL A 33 -16.33 12.87 9.41
C VAL A 33 -16.50 13.26 7.94
N SER A 34 -16.54 12.25 7.08
CA SER A 34 -16.84 12.38 5.66
C SER A 34 -18.36 12.47 5.48
N LYS A 35 -18.84 13.55 4.86
CA LYS A 35 -20.28 13.80 4.69
C LYS A 35 -20.89 12.84 3.66
N ASP A 36 -22.20 12.59 3.79
CA ASP A 36 -22.95 11.82 2.78
C ASP A 36 -22.76 12.42 1.38
N GLY A 37 -22.29 11.61 0.44
CA GLY A 37 -22.02 12.00 -0.93
C GLY A 37 -20.63 12.60 -1.20
N GLU A 38 -19.77 12.73 -0.19
CA GLU A 38 -18.38 13.20 -0.40
C GLU A 38 -17.66 12.26 -1.38
N GLU A 39 -17.02 12.85 -2.41
CA GLU A 39 -16.39 12.13 -3.52
C GLU A 39 -17.27 11.05 -4.19
N GLY A 40 -18.59 11.15 -4.04
CA GLY A 40 -19.59 10.24 -4.59
C GLY A 40 -19.90 9.02 -3.72
N TYR A 41 -19.27 8.87 -2.55
CA TYR A 41 -19.55 7.75 -1.66
C TYR A 41 -20.84 8.00 -0.85
N PRO A 42 -21.76 7.01 -0.77
CA PRO A 42 -22.99 7.16 -0.01
C PRO A 42 -22.72 7.06 1.50
N GLY A 43 -23.55 7.73 2.27
CA GLY A 43 -23.52 7.73 3.73
C GLY A 43 -22.50 8.69 4.33
N GLU A 44 -22.83 9.20 5.53
CA GLU A 44 -21.84 9.87 6.35
C GLU A 44 -20.95 8.80 6.99
N LEU A 45 -19.64 8.99 6.88
CA LEU A 45 -18.64 8.07 7.43
C LEU A 45 -17.88 8.77 8.56
N ASP A 46 -18.02 8.26 9.78
CA ASP A 46 -17.18 8.64 10.93
C ASP A 46 -15.95 7.73 10.94
N PHE A 47 -14.78 8.32 10.68
CA PHE A 47 -13.52 7.59 10.51
C PHE A 47 -12.47 8.02 11.53
N LYS A 48 -11.84 7.03 12.16
CA LYS A 48 -10.75 7.22 13.11
C LYS A 48 -9.54 6.39 12.71
N ALA A 49 -8.36 7.00 12.83
CA ALA A 49 -7.08 6.34 12.67
C ALA A 49 -6.24 6.56 13.93
N ILE A 50 -5.94 5.49 14.65
CA ILE A 50 -5.09 5.55 15.85
C ILE A 50 -3.70 5.06 15.45
N TYR A 51 -2.70 5.88 15.72
CA TYR A 51 -1.29 5.56 15.54
C TYR A 51 -0.65 5.40 16.93
N SER A 52 -0.04 4.26 17.17
CA SER A 52 0.63 3.95 18.44
C SER A 52 2.04 3.44 18.19
N LEU A 53 3.00 3.94 18.95
CA LEU A 53 4.40 3.54 18.86
C LEU A 53 4.82 2.82 20.13
N GLU A 54 5.23 1.55 20.02
CA GLU A 54 5.77 0.75 21.11
C GLU A 54 7.13 0.20 20.71
N GLY A 55 8.19 0.71 21.31
CA GLY A 55 9.56 0.40 20.92
C GLY A 55 9.84 0.80 19.46
N ASP A 56 10.06 -0.17 18.60
CA ASP A 56 10.27 -0.02 17.16
C ASP A 56 9.04 -0.41 16.30
N THR A 57 7.92 -0.67 16.96
CA THR A 57 6.67 -1.08 16.31
C THR A 57 5.69 0.08 16.22
N LEU A 58 5.32 0.47 15.00
CA LEU A 58 4.23 1.39 14.72
C LEU A 58 2.96 0.60 14.40
N THR A 59 1.92 0.76 15.22
CA THR A 59 0.60 0.18 14.97
C THR A 59 -0.34 1.26 14.43
N MET A 60 -1.06 0.92 13.36
CA MET A 60 -2.11 1.75 12.78
C MET A 60 -3.44 1.00 12.90
N HIS A 61 -4.34 1.52 13.72
CA HIS A 61 -5.68 0.95 13.90
C HIS A 61 -6.72 1.87 13.27
N TYR A 62 -7.53 1.31 12.36
CA TYR A 62 -8.59 2.04 11.68
C TYR A 62 -9.96 1.59 12.19
N HIS A 63 -10.82 2.54 12.47
CA HIS A 63 -12.20 2.31 12.83
C HIS A 63 -13.10 3.23 12.02
N ALA A 64 -14.20 2.69 11.52
CA ALA A 64 -15.19 3.47 10.79
C ALA A 64 -16.60 2.99 11.08
N THR A 65 -17.53 3.94 11.15
CA THR A 65 -18.98 3.70 11.16
C THR A 65 -19.64 4.57 10.11
N THR A 66 -20.74 4.09 9.54
CA THR A 66 -21.44 4.81 8.47
C THR A 66 -22.93 4.83 8.67
N SER A 67 -23.59 5.87 8.15
CA SER A 67 -25.05 6.04 8.20
C SER A 67 -25.79 5.29 7.08
N LYS A 68 -25.09 4.79 6.06
CA LYS A 68 -25.61 3.99 4.93
C LYS A 68 -24.60 2.95 4.49
N ASP A 69 -25.04 1.94 3.78
CA ASP A 69 -24.13 1.00 3.10
C ASP A 69 -23.22 1.77 2.16
N THR A 70 -21.91 1.57 2.31
CA THR A 70 -20.87 2.24 1.52
C THR A 70 -19.65 1.35 1.32
N LEU A 71 -18.75 1.78 0.45
CA LEU A 71 -17.49 1.11 0.21
C LEU A 71 -16.39 1.74 1.06
N ILE A 72 -15.61 0.90 1.75
CA ILE A 72 -14.45 1.34 2.50
C ILE A 72 -13.24 0.46 2.18
N ASN A 73 -12.12 1.10 1.81
CA ASN A 73 -10.85 0.41 1.59
C ASN A 73 -9.72 1.40 1.89
N ILE A 74 -9.34 1.48 3.15
CA ILE A 74 -8.39 2.48 3.66
C ILE A 74 -7.04 1.82 3.88
N THR A 75 -6.00 2.51 3.46
CA THR A 75 -4.62 2.07 3.61
C THR A 75 -3.71 3.22 4.01
N ASN A 76 -2.47 2.89 4.39
CA ASN A 76 -1.37 3.82 4.51
C ASN A 76 -0.48 3.71 3.27
N HIS A 77 -0.23 4.84 2.60
CA HIS A 77 0.55 4.89 1.35
C HIS A 77 1.97 5.43 1.62
N SER A 78 2.65 4.88 2.61
CA SER A 78 4.03 5.26 2.91
C SER A 78 5.00 4.71 1.87
N TYR A 79 5.97 5.53 1.48
CA TYR A 79 7.06 5.19 0.58
C TYR A 79 8.30 4.82 1.41
N PHE A 80 8.73 3.56 1.34
CA PHE A 80 9.86 3.04 2.09
C PHE A 80 11.11 2.94 1.23
N ASN A 81 12.24 3.39 1.78
CA ASN A 81 13.58 3.13 1.28
C ASN A 81 14.54 2.98 2.47
N LEU A 82 15.02 1.77 2.70
CA LEU A 82 15.83 1.42 3.87
C LEU A 82 17.32 1.74 3.68
N SER A 83 17.75 2.19 2.49
CA SER A 83 19.16 2.55 2.25
C SER A 83 19.59 3.78 3.06
N GLY A 84 18.64 4.67 3.39
CA GLY A 84 18.93 5.95 4.04
C GLY A 84 19.70 6.92 3.17
N LYS A 85 19.82 6.63 1.89
CA LYS A 85 20.52 7.42 0.87
C LYS A 85 19.63 7.58 -0.36
N LYS A 86 20.07 8.42 -1.30
CA LYS A 86 19.44 8.52 -2.62
C LYS A 86 19.90 7.34 -3.51
N GLU A 87 19.39 6.17 -3.22
CA GLU A 87 19.55 4.95 -4.02
C GLU A 87 18.16 4.43 -4.34
N ASN A 88 17.98 3.77 -5.49
CA ASN A 88 16.74 3.06 -5.77
C ASN A 88 16.60 1.79 -4.92
N VAL A 89 15.42 1.16 -4.97
CA VAL A 89 15.14 -0.02 -4.13
C VAL A 89 15.63 -1.35 -4.72
N TYR A 90 16.39 -1.35 -5.81
CA TYR A 90 16.83 -2.58 -6.47
C TYR A 90 17.63 -3.50 -5.56
N GLN A 91 18.43 -2.92 -4.64
CA GLN A 91 19.24 -3.66 -3.69
C GLN A 91 18.51 -3.95 -2.37
N HIS A 92 17.20 -3.82 -2.33
CA HIS A 92 16.40 -4.29 -1.21
C HIS A 92 15.94 -5.72 -1.48
N LEU A 93 16.10 -6.57 -0.47
CA LEU A 93 15.50 -7.91 -0.42
C LEU A 93 14.05 -7.77 0.00
N LEU A 94 13.15 -8.31 -0.79
CA LEU A 94 11.73 -8.39 -0.49
C LEU A 94 11.34 -9.84 -0.26
N LYS A 95 10.51 -10.09 0.76
CA LYS A 95 9.78 -11.34 0.96
C LYS A 95 8.31 -11.02 1.17
N VAL A 96 7.45 -11.73 0.47
CA VAL A 96 5.99 -11.60 0.60
C VAL A 96 5.40 -12.99 0.73
N HIS A 97 4.75 -13.27 1.84
CA HIS A 97 4.05 -14.53 2.07
C HIS A 97 2.71 -14.52 1.31
N ALA A 98 2.77 -14.77 0.00
CA ALA A 98 1.63 -14.77 -0.90
C ALA A 98 1.78 -15.86 -1.95
N ASP A 99 0.73 -16.65 -2.16
CA ASP A 99 0.70 -17.68 -3.20
C ASP A 99 0.13 -17.15 -4.51
N ARG A 100 -0.58 -16.04 -4.48
CA ARG A 100 -1.30 -15.48 -5.62
C ARG A 100 -1.20 -13.96 -5.67
N PHE A 101 -1.41 -13.42 -6.86
CA PHE A 101 -1.56 -11.98 -7.09
C PHE A 101 -2.74 -11.70 -8.01
N ALA A 102 -3.31 -10.50 -7.94
CA ALA A 102 -4.37 -10.07 -8.84
C ALA A 102 -3.76 -9.39 -10.07
N CYS A 103 -4.27 -9.77 -11.25
CA CYS A 103 -3.87 -9.17 -12.52
C CYS A 103 -4.52 -7.81 -12.71
N ILE A 104 -3.81 -6.92 -13.41
CA ILE A 104 -4.28 -5.59 -13.81
C ILE A 104 -4.45 -5.50 -15.32
N ASP A 105 -5.29 -4.56 -15.74
CA ASP A 105 -5.47 -4.17 -17.14
C ASP A 105 -4.51 -3.00 -17.52
N PRO A 106 -4.52 -2.53 -18.78
CA PRO A 106 -3.69 -1.41 -19.22
C PRO A 106 -3.95 -0.07 -18.48
N ASP A 107 -5.11 0.08 -17.86
CA ASP A 107 -5.45 1.25 -17.05
C ASP A 107 -4.98 1.11 -15.58
N GLY A 108 -4.36 -0.04 -15.24
CA GLY A 108 -3.89 -0.37 -13.89
C GLY A 108 -5.00 -0.85 -12.96
N LEU A 109 -6.15 -1.24 -13.50
CA LEU A 109 -7.29 -1.70 -12.72
C LEU A 109 -7.28 -3.21 -12.57
N PRO A 110 -7.62 -3.76 -11.39
CA PRO A 110 -7.77 -5.19 -11.21
C PRO A 110 -8.82 -5.77 -12.15
N THR A 111 -8.45 -6.81 -12.91
CA THR A 111 -9.34 -7.47 -13.90
C THR A 111 -10.30 -8.49 -13.27
N GLY A 112 -10.06 -8.90 -12.03
CA GLY A 112 -10.69 -10.04 -11.41
C GLY A 112 -9.94 -11.36 -11.63
N GLU A 113 -8.98 -11.41 -12.53
CA GLU A 113 -8.11 -12.56 -12.71
C GLU A 113 -7.08 -12.65 -11.58
N ILE A 114 -6.92 -13.84 -11.02
CA ILE A 114 -5.93 -14.14 -9.97
C ILE A 114 -4.99 -15.23 -10.51
N LYS A 115 -3.69 -14.97 -10.47
CA LYS A 115 -2.64 -15.90 -10.89
C LYS A 115 -1.82 -16.39 -9.70
N ASP A 116 -1.29 -17.60 -9.81
CA ASP A 116 -0.28 -18.11 -8.89
C ASP A 116 1.03 -17.34 -9.09
N VAL A 117 1.73 -17.04 -7.99
CA VAL A 117 3.05 -16.38 -8.05
C VAL A 117 4.16 -17.32 -8.48
N LYS A 118 3.99 -18.62 -8.22
CA LYS A 118 5.03 -19.64 -8.44
C LYS A 118 5.52 -19.67 -9.88
N GLY A 119 6.83 -19.47 -10.04
CA GLY A 119 7.48 -19.46 -11.36
C GLY A 119 7.30 -18.16 -12.15
N THR A 120 6.78 -17.11 -11.54
CA THR A 120 6.65 -15.77 -12.12
C THR A 120 7.60 -14.78 -11.44
N SER A 121 7.66 -13.56 -11.96
CA SER A 121 8.39 -12.45 -11.33
C SER A 121 7.83 -12.04 -9.97
N PHE A 122 6.59 -12.45 -9.66
CA PHE A 122 5.88 -12.13 -8.42
C PHE A 122 6.15 -13.10 -7.26
N ASP A 123 6.94 -14.17 -7.47
CA ASP A 123 7.23 -15.16 -6.43
C ASP A 123 8.27 -14.64 -5.42
N PHE A 124 7.81 -13.94 -4.40
CA PHE A 124 8.62 -13.47 -3.28
C PHE A 124 8.44 -14.31 -2.01
N ASN A 125 8.04 -15.58 -2.11
CA ASN A 125 7.93 -16.46 -0.95
C ASN A 125 9.28 -16.72 -0.26
N GLU A 126 10.37 -16.52 -0.98
CA GLU A 126 11.72 -16.42 -0.43
C GLU A 126 12.31 -15.04 -0.72
N PHE A 127 13.28 -14.61 0.09
CA PHE A 127 13.95 -13.33 -0.14
C PHE A 127 14.56 -13.25 -1.52
N ALA A 128 14.21 -12.22 -2.27
CA ALA A 128 14.81 -11.91 -3.56
C ALA A 128 15.02 -10.39 -3.68
N TYR A 129 16.07 -10.00 -4.41
CA TYR A 129 16.26 -8.58 -4.71
C TYR A 129 15.15 -8.08 -5.63
N ILE A 130 14.62 -6.91 -5.31
CA ILE A 130 13.61 -6.25 -6.15
C ILE A 130 14.16 -6.05 -7.57
N GLY A 131 15.44 -5.63 -7.68
CA GLY A 131 16.08 -5.38 -8.96
C GLY A 131 16.23 -6.59 -9.86
N ASP A 132 16.26 -7.81 -9.29
CA ASP A 132 16.38 -9.04 -10.09
C ASP A 132 15.06 -9.40 -10.81
N ARG A 133 13.94 -8.72 -10.48
CA ARG A 133 12.61 -9.12 -10.93
C ARG A 133 11.79 -7.99 -11.55
N VAL A 134 11.96 -6.75 -11.07
CA VAL A 134 11.06 -5.63 -11.38
C VAL A 134 11.05 -5.22 -12.85
N ASP A 135 12.14 -5.50 -13.56
CA ASP A 135 12.31 -5.16 -14.99
C ASP A 135 12.31 -6.41 -15.89
N ASN A 136 11.83 -7.57 -15.39
CA ASN A 136 11.69 -8.77 -16.19
C ASN A 136 10.69 -8.59 -17.34
N ASP A 137 10.85 -9.37 -18.40
CA ASP A 137 9.92 -9.44 -19.53
C ASP A 137 8.66 -10.24 -19.13
N ASP A 138 7.78 -9.58 -18.41
CA ASP A 138 6.53 -10.10 -17.85
C ASP A 138 5.41 -9.11 -18.19
N GLU A 139 4.32 -9.58 -18.81
CA GLU A 139 3.20 -8.76 -19.24
C GLU A 139 2.63 -7.89 -18.12
N GLN A 140 2.46 -8.46 -16.92
CA GLN A 140 1.89 -7.73 -15.79
C GLN A 140 2.85 -6.66 -15.27
N LEU A 141 4.16 -6.92 -15.26
CA LEU A 141 5.16 -5.90 -14.93
C LEU A 141 5.20 -4.78 -15.98
N GLN A 142 4.99 -5.08 -17.26
CA GLN A 142 4.90 -4.07 -18.31
C GLN A 142 3.68 -3.18 -18.12
N LEU A 143 2.52 -3.75 -17.82
CA LEU A 143 1.28 -3.00 -17.53
C LEU A 143 1.43 -2.09 -16.31
N GLY A 144 1.98 -2.60 -15.20
CA GLY A 144 2.25 -1.84 -13.97
C GLY A 144 3.46 -0.91 -14.06
N LYS A 145 4.24 -0.98 -15.14
CA LYS A 145 5.56 -0.35 -15.26
C LYS A 145 6.51 -0.77 -14.14
N GLY A 146 6.38 -1.99 -13.65
CA GLY A 146 7.02 -2.60 -12.49
C GLY A 146 5.99 -3.24 -11.57
N PHE A 147 6.32 -3.47 -10.31
CA PHE A 147 5.31 -3.96 -9.37
C PHE A 147 4.31 -2.85 -9.06
N ASP A 148 3.04 -3.14 -9.24
CA ASP A 148 1.87 -2.34 -8.86
C ASP A 148 0.64 -3.26 -8.76
N HIS A 149 0.76 -4.30 -7.93
CA HIS A 149 -0.19 -5.41 -7.92
C HIS A 149 -0.57 -5.83 -6.50
N PRO A 150 -1.85 -6.19 -6.26
CA PRO A 150 -2.27 -6.81 -5.01
C PRO A 150 -1.69 -8.22 -4.88
N MET A 151 -0.93 -8.47 -3.82
CA MET A 151 -0.40 -9.79 -3.45
C MET A 151 -1.28 -10.38 -2.34
N ILE A 152 -1.88 -11.56 -2.60
CA ILE A 152 -2.85 -12.22 -1.70
C ILE A 152 -2.10 -13.09 -0.72
N PHE A 153 -2.19 -12.74 0.58
CA PHE A 153 -1.44 -13.38 1.64
C PHE A 153 -1.90 -14.80 1.95
N ASN A 154 -0.93 -15.64 2.33
CA ASN A 154 -1.14 -17.01 2.80
C ASN A 154 -0.82 -17.19 4.29
N THR A 155 -0.42 -16.12 4.98
CA THR A 155 -0.15 -16.07 6.43
C THR A 155 -0.95 -14.96 7.10
N LYS A 156 -0.99 -14.97 8.44
CA LYS A 156 -1.71 -13.93 9.23
C LYS A 156 -0.77 -12.94 9.93
N GLU A 157 0.53 -13.20 9.91
CA GLU A 157 1.54 -12.37 10.55
C GLU A 157 2.79 -12.34 9.68
N ASN A 158 3.57 -11.27 9.80
CA ASN A 158 4.82 -11.07 9.07
C ASN A 158 4.66 -11.28 7.56
N GLN A 159 3.54 -10.79 7.02
CA GLN A 159 3.18 -11.04 5.63
C GLN A 159 4.19 -10.46 4.64
N VAL A 160 4.82 -9.32 4.98
CA VAL A 160 5.83 -8.68 4.13
C VAL A 160 7.06 -8.34 4.96
N GLU A 161 8.22 -8.67 4.42
CA GLU A 161 9.52 -8.31 4.97
C GLU A 161 10.36 -7.60 3.91
N LEU A 162 10.92 -6.44 4.26
CA LEU A 162 11.84 -5.68 3.41
C LEU A 162 13.15 -5.52 4.16
N VAL A 163 14.27 -5.83 3.50
CA VAL A 163 15.60 -5.76 4.11
C VAL A 163 16.56 -5.02 3.20
N HIS A 164 17.39 -4.16 3.79
CA HIS A 164 18.54 -3.59 3.09
C HIS A 164 19.83 -4.00 3.82
N GLU A 165 20.56 -4.98 3.24
CA GLU A 165 21.67 -5.64 3.91
C GLU A 165 22.80 -4.67 4.29
N LYS A 166 23.16 -3.73 3.40
CA LYS A 166 24.25 -2.79 3.65
C LYS A 166 24.03 -1.90 4.88
N THR A 167 22.77 -1.58 5.21
CA THR A 167 22.43 -0.75 6.38
C THR A 167 21.99 -1.59 7.57
N GLY A 168 21.69 -2.87 7.38
CA GLY A 168 21.13 -3.75 8.38
C GLY A 168 19.67 -3.41 8.77
N ARG A 169 19.01 -2.49 8.05
CA ARG A 169 17.62 -2.12 8.33
C ARG A 169 16.67 -3.16 7.79
N LYS A 170 15.65 -3.44 8.59
CA LYS A 170 14.54 -4.34 8.23
C LYS A 170 13.22 -3.69 8.57
N LEU A 171 12.25 -3.83 7.67
CA LEU A 171 10.84 -3.53 7.90
C LEU A 171 10.08 -4.85 7.84
N THR A 172 9.21 -5.10 8.82
CA THR A 172 8.27 -6.21 8.82
C THR A 172 6.86 -5.64 8.91
N VAL A 173 5.96 -6.10 8.06
CA VAL A 173 4.56 -5.67 8.04
C VAL A 173 3.67 -6.85 8.39
N SER A 174 2.81 -6.63 9.40
CA SER A 174 1.71 -7.52 9.76
C SER A 174 0.38 -6.77 9.61
N THR A 175 -0.63 -7.43 9.09
CA THR A 175 -1.95 -6.82 8.86
C THR A 175 -3.08 -7.84 9.06
N THR A 176 -4.25 -7.35 9.44
CA THR A 176 -5.50 -8.13 9.47
C THR A 176 -6.17 -8.21 8.09
N LEU A 177 -5.72 -7.42 7.12
CA LEU A 177 -6.25 -7.42 5.76
C LEU A 177 -5.67 -8.58 4.93
N PRO A 178 -6.42 -9.09 3.92
CA PRO A 178 -6.06 -10.32 3.21
C PRO A 178 -4.91 -10.16 2.21
N GLN A 179 -4.50 -8.93 1.90
CA GLN A 179 -3.52 -8.65 0.85
C GLN A 179 -2.87 -7.27 1.02
N ALA A 180 -1.81 -7.02 0.26
CA ALA A 180 -1.28 -5.68 0.07
C ALA A 180 -0.96 -5.41 -1.40
N GLN A 181 -1.17 -4.17 -1.82
CA GLN A 181 -0.58 -3.62 -3.02
C GLN A 181 0.92 -3.49 -2.79
N ILE A 182 1.70 -4.11 -3.66
CA ILE A 182 3.16 -3.94 -3.70
C ILE A 182 3.47 -3.03 -4.88
N TYR A 183 3.93 -1.81 -4.57
CA TYR A 183 4.13 -0.76 -5.56
C TYR A 183 5.56 -0.21 -5.51
N THR A 184 6.28 -0.28 -6.61
CA THR A 184 7.70 0.14 -6.69
C THR A 184 7.88 1.58 -7.16
N ALA A 185 6.99 2.47 -6.77
CA ALA A 185 7.05 3.91 -7.06
C ALA A 185 7.20 4.24 -8.57
N ASN A 186 6.54 3.48 -9.43
CA ASN A 186 6.73 3.46 -10.88
C ASN A 186 6.43 4.81 -11.57
N TYR A 187 5.59 5.63 -10.95
CA TYR A 187 5.09 6.90 -11.49
C TYR A 187 5.73 8.14 -10.87
N LEU A 188 6.78 7.97 -10.06
CA LEU A 188 7.58 9.12 -9.62
C LEU A 188 8.46 9.61 -10.78
N ASP A 189 8.35 10.89 -11.11
CA ASP A 189 8.86 11.50 -12.35
C ASP A 189 9.86 12.64 -12.12
N GLY A 190 10.60 12.60 -11.02
CA GLY A 190 11.56 13.65 -10.65
C GLY A 190 10.95 14.72 -9.75
N ARG A 191 9.83 14.44 -9.09
CA ARG A 191 9.21 15.37 -8.13
C ARG A 191 10.22 15.81 -7.06
N LEU A 192 10.32 17.12 -6.84
CA LEU A 192 11.13 17.68 -5.77
C LEU A 192 10.53 17.29 -4.41
N GLY A 193 11.33 16.59 -3.61
CA GLY A 193 10.97 16.11 -2.30
C GLY A 193 11.76 16.75 -1.17
N LYS A 194 11.87 16.04 -0.05
CA LYS A 194 12.59 16.49 1.15
C LYS A 194 14.07 16.71 0.85
N TYR A 195 14.66 17.69 1.51
CA TYR A 195 16.10 18.03 1.43
C TYR A 195 16.61 18.35 0.01
N GLY A 196 15.72 18.84 -0.88
CA GLY A 196 16.08 19.18 -2.26
C GLY A 196 16.35 17.95 -3.16
N GLN A 197 15.97 16.76 -2.74
CA GLN A 197 16.10 15.54 -3.54
C GLN A 197 14.96 15.43 -4.53
N HIS A 198 15.24 14.90 -5.72
CA HIS A 198 14.22 14.51 -6.69
C HIS A 198 13.91 13.03 -6.53
N TYR A 199 12.63 12.70 -6.48
CA TYR A 199 12.14 11.33 -6.38
C TYR A 199 11.76 10.80 -7.76
N ASN A 200 12.37 9.68 -8.15
CA ASN A 200 12.18 9.05 -9.44
C ASN A 200 11.57 7.66 -9.27
N ALA A 201 11.15 7.07 -10.38
CA ALA A 201 10.71 5.68 -10.39
C ALA A 201 11.75 4.77 -9.71
N ARG A 202 11.29 3.80 -8.93
CA ARG A 202 12.12 2.87 -8.13
C ARG A 202 12.86 3.48 -6.95
N ASP A 203 12.66 4.75 -6.62
CA ASP A 203 13.31 5.34 -5.43
C ASP A 203 12.69 4.87 -4.11
N ALA A 204 11.55 4.18 -4.17
CA ALA A 204 10.87 3.62 -3.00
C ALA A 204 9.98 2.42 -3.34
N ILE A 205 9.51 1.75 -2.30
CA ILE A 205 8.46 0.74 -2.36
C ILE A 205 7.33 1.12 -1.40
N CYS A 206 6.08 0.95 -1.83
CA CYS A 206 4.90 1.05 -0.98
C CYS A 206 4.37 -0.36 -0.69
N ILE A 207 3.89 -0.55 0.53
CA ILE A 207 3.23 -1.77 1.00
C ILE A 207 1.88 -1.32 1.55
N GLU A 208 0.88 -1.38 0.71
CA GLU A 208 -0.44 -0.82 1.00
C GLU A 208 -1.40 -1.96 1.31
N THR A 209 -1.68 -2.16 2.59
CA THR A 209 -2.60 -3.24 3.01
C THR A 209 -4.03 -2.87 2.61
N VAL A 210 -4.69 -3.74 1.85
CA VAL A 210 -5.98 -3.45 1.21
C VAL A 210 -6.89 -4.69 1.19
N SER A 211 -8.17 -4.46 0.92
CA SER A 211 -9.12 -5.50 0.52
C SER A 211 -9.27 -5.49 -1.00
N TYR A 212 -9.40 -6.67 -1.62
CA TYR A 212 -9.57 -6.79 -3.06
C TYR A 212 -10.97 -6.33 -3.50
N THR A 213 -11.03 -5.38 -4.42
CA THR A 213 -12.29 -4.70 -4.77
C THR A 213 -13.27 -5.53 -5.60
N HIS A 214 -12.84 -6.64 -6.22
CA HIS A 214 -13.72 -7.54 -6.96
C HIS A 214 -14.26 -8.73 -6.15
N LEU A 215 -13.77 -8.94 -4.95
CA LEU A 215 -14.19 -10.01 -4.06
C LEU A 215 -14.84 -9.44 -2.80
N THR A 216 -16.04 -8.89 -2.90
CA THR A 216 -16.79 -8.34 -1.75
C THR A 216 -15.97 -7.36 -0.91
N LEU A 217 -16.05 -6.08 -1.24
CA LEU A 217 -15.68 -5.04 -0.29
C LEU A 217 -16.50 -5.22 0.99
N PRO A 218 -15.89 -5.15 2.18
CA PRO A 218 -16.69 -5.13 3.39
C PRO A 218 -17.64 -3.94 3.32
N THR A 219 -18.92 -4.24 3.29
CA THR A 219 -19.97 -3.24 3.51
C THR A 219 -20.13 -3.10 5.01
N ILE A 220 -19.95 -1.92 5.53
CA ILE A 220 -20.14 -1.61 6.94
C ILE A 220 -21.57 -1.10 7.13
#